data_79af98fc050ec42268832bfd45d9e002
#
_entry.id   79af98fc050ec42268832bfd45d9e002
#
_cell.length_a   1.000
_cell.length_b   1.000
_cell.length_c   1.000
_cell.angle_alpha   90.00
_cell.angle_beta   90.00
_cell.angle_gamma   90.00
#
_symmetry.space_group_name_H-M   'P 1'
#
loop_
_entity.id
_entity.type
_entity.pdbx_description
1 polymer ?
#
loop_
_entity_poly.entity_id
_entity_poly.type
_entity_poly.pdbx_seq_one_letter_code
_entity_poly.pdbx_strand_id
1 'polypeptide(L)'
;MARIPAGVRFEFMGEPDFIEVDYRTETGDLGYRGEGAGRHFVVYRGDVRGESGEANLGEGTVRLRVEGGEAPATLYLPEGMRPTVVALRPGGGAIEPAPLRPRWLCYGDSIAEGWCAAEPAGAWPHIVARQQSLDVVNLGYAGAARGEIASAQEIASLPADLVSISHGTNCWTRTPHSASLFAAGLRAFLEIVREGHPEVPIVAVSPILRSDAEDSPNLLGACLGDLRDAFERVVEECQKEGDTRLWLVPGRDLVEADRFPDGIHPDARGHVQLARALGPVHKQALTEGSPNG
;
A
#
# COMPACT_ATOMS: atom_id res chain seq x y z
N MET A 1 -9.78 10.07 8.76
CA MET A 1 -8.95 9.27 7.85
C MET A 1 -9.78 8.31 7.00
N ALA A 2 -10.82 7.66 7.48
CA ALA A 2 -11.66 6.73 6.69
C ALA A 2 -12.30 7.30 5.39
N ARG A 3 -12.02 8.53 5.00
CA ARG A 3 -12.51 9.16 3.77
C ARG A 3 -11.40 9.45 2.74
N ILE A 4 -10.17 9.04 3.00
CA ILE A 4 -9.09 9.12 2.01
C ILE A 4 -9.20 7.85 1.16
N PRO A 5 -9.40 7.97 -0.15
CA PRO A 5 -9.56 6.82 -1.04
C PRO A 5 -8.19 6.24 -1.42
N ALA A 6 -7.39 5.82 -0.41
CA ALA A 6 -6.06 5.29 -0.64
C ALA A 6 -6.11 4.11 -1.62
N GLY A 7 -5.42 4.23 -2.74
CA GLY A 7 -5.35 3.22 -3.77
C GLY A 7 -6.58 3.06 -4.65
N VAL A 8 -7.64 3.84 -4.45
CA VAL A 8 -8.81 3.84 -5.34
C VAL A 8 -8.43 4.41 -6.70
N ARG A 9 -8.70 3.65 -7.75
CA ARG A 9 -8.30 3.96 -9.11
C ARG A 9 -9.28 3.39 -10.12
N PHE A 10 -9.23 3.87 -11.35
CA PHE A 10 -9.94 3.27 -12.50
C PHE A 10 -8.93 2.59 -13.41
N GLU A 11 -9.23 1.37 -13.80
CA GLU A 11 -8.38 0.58 -14.70
C GLU A 11 -9.20 0.15 -15.91
N PHE A 12 -8.67 0.43 -17.09
CA PHE A 12 -9.37 0.18 -18.34
C PHE A 12 -8.43 -0.22 -19.49
N MET A 13 -8.98 -0.96 -20.44
CA MET A 13 -8.40 -1.23 -21.75
C MET A 13 -8.96 -0.27 -22.79
N GLY A 14 -8.33 -0.23 -23.93
CA GLY A 14 -8.71 0.61 -25.07
C GLY A 14 -7.68 1.69 -25.37
N GLU A 15 -7.88 2.36 -26.48
CA GLU A 15 -6.98 3.39 -27.01
C GLU A 15 -7.72 4.72 -27.24
N PRO A 16 -8.28 5.34 -26.18
CA PRO A 16 -8.82 6.68 -26.31
C PRO A 16 -7.66 7.67 -26.45
N ASP A 17 -7.86 8.77 -27.19
CA ASP A 17 -6.90 9.88 -27.26
C ASP A 17 -6.76 10.55 -25.88
N PHE A 18 -7.87 10.61 -25.16
CA PHE A 18 -7.93 11.19 -23.80
C PHE A 18 -9.09 10.60 -22.99
N ILE A 19 -9.01 10.79 -21.68
CA ILE A 19 -10.14 10.65 -20.75
C ILE A 19 -10.48 12.01 -20.17
N GLU A 20 -11.79 12.26 -20.01
CA GLU A 20 -12.32 13.42 -19.31
C GLU A 20 -13.02 12.95 -18.04
N VAL A 21 -12.66 13.58 -16.91
CA VAL A 21 -13.18 13.19 -15.60
C VAL A 21 -13.88 14.37 -14.96
N ASP A 22 -15.18 14.27 -14.76
CA ASP A 22 -15.92 15.19 -13.91
C ASP A 22 -15.81 14.73 -12.48
N TYR A 23 -15.46 15.64 -11.59
CA TYR A 23 -15.21 15.32 -10.20
C TYR A 23 -15.73 16.41 -9.25
N ARG A 24 -15.82 16.04 -7.99
CA ARG A 24 -15.99 16.95 -6.87
C ARG A 24 -14.98 16.59 -5.77
N THR A 25 -14.31 17.59 -5.20
CA THR A 25 -13.43 17.45 -4.05
C THR A 25 -14.05 18.12 -2.82
N GLU A 26 -13.82 17.54 -1.64
CA GLU A 26 -14.44 18.02 -0.38
C GLU A 26 -13.48 18.88 0.45
N THR A 27 -12.18 18.79 0.23
CA THR A 27 -11.16 19.48 1.00
C THR A 27 -9.99 19.90 0.12
N GLY A 28 -9.23 20.91 0.56
CA GLY A 28 -7.92 21.19 -0.01
C GLY A 28 -6.95 20.04 0.27
N ASP A 29 -5.77 20.10 -0.33
CA ASP A 29 -4.74 19.08 -0.15
C ASP A 29 -4.41 18.90 1.33
N LEU A 30 -4.47 17.65 1.81
CA LEU A 30 -4.10 17.29 3.18
C LEU A 30 -2.59 17.25 3.40
N GLY A 31 -1.79 17.42 2.34
CA GLY A 31 -0.33 17.54 2.40
C GLY A 31 0.43 16.23 2.70
N TYR A 32 -0.27 15.12 2.87
CA TYR A 32 0.36 13.87 3.29
C TYR A 32 1.19 13.18 2.19
N ARG A 33 0.98 13.55 0.93
CA ARG A 33 1.73 13.02 -0.23
C ARG A 33 2.94 13.88 -0.62
N GLY A 34 3.34 14.85 0.20
CA GLY A 34 4.31 15.86 -0.17
C GLY A 34 3.66 17.04 -0.91
N GLU A 35 4.46 17.99 -1.42
CA GLU A 35 3.95 19.21 -2.01
C GLU A 35 3.08 18.96 -3.26
N GLY A 36 1.76 19.12 -3.10
CA GLY A 36 0.78 19.03 -4.18
C GLY A 36 0.51 17.63 -4.74
N ALA A 37 1.21 16.59 -4.29
CA ALA A 37 1.06 15.25 -4.83
C ALA A 37 -0.34 14.66 -4.59
N GLY A 38 -1.00 15.02 -3.49
CA GLY A 38 -2.37 14.60 -3.18
C GLY A 38 -3.45 15.33 -3.98
N ARG A 39 -3.10 16.25 -4.88
CA ARG A 39 -4.02 17.11 -5.65
C ARG A 39 -4.16 16.71 -7.11
N HIS A 40 -3.44 15.70 -7.59
CA HIS A 40 -3.38 15.38 -9.01
C HIS A 40 -4.12 14.09 -9.36
N PHE A 41 -4.86 14.16 -10.46
CA PHE A 41 -5.15 12.97 -11.26
C PHE A 41 -3.91 12.60 -12.06
N VAL A 42 -3.59 11.33 -12.18
CA VAL A 42 -2.48 10.87 -13.01
C VAL A 42 -2.86 9.58 -13.74
N VAL A 43 -2.50 9.51 -15.03
CA VAL A 43 -2.70 8.31 -15.84
C VAL A 43 -1.38 7.58 -16.00
N TYR A 44 -1.45 6.27 -15.87
CA TYR A 44 -0.36 5.34 -16.21
C TYR A 44 -0.83 4.40 -17.32
N ARG A 45 0.07 3.98 -18.19
CA ARG A 45 -0.13 2.84 -19.08
C ARG A 45 0.87 1.75 -18.70
N GLY A 46 0.40 0.65 -18.07
CA GLY A 46 1.28 -0.28 -17.39
C GLY A 46 2.11 0.43 -16.31
N ASP A 47 3.44 0.36 -16.39
CA ASP A 47 4.35 1.08 -15.46
C ASP A 47 4.88 2.42 -16.05
N VAL A 48 4.38 2.83 -17.21
CA VAL A 48 4.78 4.09 -17.85
C VAL A 48 3.86 5.22 -17.38
N ARG A 49 4.46 6.26 -16.76
CA ARG A 49 3.74 7.46 -16.34
C ARG A 49 3.33 8.31 -17.55
N GLY A 50 2.05 8.58 -17.66
CA GLY A 50 1.48 9.49 -18.65
C GLY A 50 1.21 10.88 -18.09
N GLU A 51 0.14 11.52 -18.58
CA GLU A 51 -0.25 12.87 -18.20
C GLU A 51 -0.84 12.94 -16.80
N SER A 52 -0.67 14.10 -16.17
CA SER A 52 -1.29 14.44 -14.88
C SER A 52 -1.98 15.78 -14.94
N GLY A 53 -3.04 15.94 -14.17
CA GLY A 53 -3.81 17.18 -14.08
C GLY A 53 -4.19 17.50 -12.64
N GLU A 54 -4.02 18.76 -12.25
CA GLU A 54 -4.35 19.23 -10.91
C GLU A 54 -5.86 19.35 -10.73
N ALA A 55 -6.36 18.90 -9.57
CA ALA A 55 -7.73 19.09 -9.17
C ALA A 55 -7.90 20.40 -8.39
N ASN A 56 -9.04 21.07 -8.60
CA ASN A 56 -9.45 22.21 -7.80
C ASN A 56 -10.37 21.79 -6.65
N LEU A 57 -10.48 22.63 -5.63
CA LEU A 57 -11.47 22.44 -4.58
C LEU A 57 -12.89 22.68 -5.16
N GLY A 58 -13.82 21.78 -4.82
CA GLY A 58 -15.18 21.80 -5.33
C GLY A 58 -15.35 20.99 -6.62
N GLU A 59 -16.24 21.44 -7.49
CA GLU A 59 -16.52 20.75 -8.75
C GLU A 59 -15.54 21.17 -9.84
N GLY A 60 -15.19 20.22 -10.71
CA GLY A 60 -14.30 20.46 -11.84
C GLY A 60 -14.32 19.33 -12.86
N THR A 61 -13.66 19.59 -13.97
CA THR A 61 -13.40 18.63 -15.02
C THR A 61 -11.91 18.63 -15.33
N VAL A 62 -11.28 17.47 -15.42
CA VAL A 62 -9.92 17.31 -15.90
C VAL A 62 -9.91 16.46 -17.15
N ARG A 63 -9.11 16.85 -18.14
CA ARG A 63 -8.86 16.06 -19.35
C ARG A 63 -7.41 15.62 -19.34
N LEU A 64 -7.18 14.33 -19.55
CA LEU A 64 -5.87 13.71 -19.54
C LEU A 64 -5.68 12.88 -20.80
N ARG A 65 -4.58 13.10 -21.50
CA ARG A 65 -4.17 12.26 -22.64
C ARG A 65 -3.87 10.86 -22.14
N VAL A 66 -4.23 9.87 -22.92
CA VAL A 66 -3.92 8.46 -22.65
C VAL A 66 -2.98 7.98 -23.76
N GLU A 67 -1.77 7.59 -23.36
CA GLU A 67 -0.82 7.00 -24.29
C GLU A 67 -1.35 5.64 -24.81
N GLY A 68 -1.12 5.35 -26.09
CA GLY A 68 -1.46 4.07 -26.68
C GLY A 68 -0.66 2.91 -26.11
N GLY A 69 -1.15 1.68 -26.22
CA GLY A 69 -0.44 0.47 -25.83
C GLY A 69 -1.34 -0.65 -25.33
N GLU A 70 -0.80 -1.86 -25.30
CA GLU A 70 -1.53 -3.08 -24.94
C GLU A 70 -1.79 -3.24 -23.44
N ALA A 71 -0.98 -2.59 -22.58
CA ALA A 71 -1.15 -2.66 -21.13
C ALA A 71 -2.40 -1.87 -20.68
N PRO A 72 -3.06 -2.25 -19.57
CA PRO A 72 -4.14 -1.47 -18.99
C PRO A 72 -3.70 -0.04 -18.68
N ALA A 73 -4.60 0.91 -18.92
CA ALA A 73 -4.46 2.27 -18.42
C ALA A 73 -5.03 2.35 -17.01
N THR A 74 -4.36 3.08 -16.13
CA THR A 74 -4.76 3.29 -14.74
C THR A 74 -4.84 4.77 -14.44
N LEU A 75 -6.01 5.25 -14.05
CA LEU A 75 -6.23 6.61 -13.55
C LEU A 75 -6.20 6.60 -12.02
N TYR A 76 -5.21 7.23 -11.43
CA TYR A 76 -5.14 7.51 -10.00
C TYR A 76 -5.80 8.84 -9.65
N LEU A 77 -6.40 8.91 -8.47
CA LEU A 77 -7.22 10.03 -8.02
C LEU A 77 -6.42 11.00 -7.12
N PRO A 78 -6.85 12.26 -6.97
CA PRO A 78 -6.27 13.23 -6.04
C PRO A 78 -6.67 12.91 -4.60
N GLU A 79 -6.11 11.85 -4.02
CA GLU A 79 -6.50 11.26 -2.72
C GLU A 79 -6.49 12.27 -1.57
N GLY A 80 -5.56 13.25 -1.59
CA GLY A 80 -5.46 14.30 -0.58
C GLY A 80 -6.64 15.27 -0.55
N MET A 81 -7.49 15.25 -1.58
CA MET A 81 -8.63 16.15 -1.69
C MET A 81 -10.00 15.48 -1.49
N ARG A 82 -10.03 14.20 -1.12
CA ARG A 82 -11.26 13.39 -0.97
C ARG A 82 -12.17 13.49 -2.21
N PRO A 83 -11.69 13.01 -3.36
CA PRO A 83 -12.43 13.15 -4.61
C PRO A 83 -13.65 12.23 -4.67
N THR A 84 -14.70 12.73 -5.33
CA THR A 84 -15.80 11.93 -5.85
C THR A 84 -15.75 12.06 -7.37
N VAL A 85 -15.60 10.94 -8.08
CA VAL A 85 -15.73 10.92 -9.55
C VAL A 85 -17.20 10.86 -9.91
N VAL A 86 -17.66 11.84 -10.67
CA VAL A 86 -19.05 11.97 -11.12
C VAL A 86 -19.24 11.26 -12.45
N ALA A 87 -18.29 11.43 -13.38
CA ALA A 87 -18.29 10.78 -14.66
C ALA A 87 -16.86 10.59 -15.18
N LEU A 88 -16.64 9.52 -15.95
CA LEU A 88 -15.43 9.28 -16.72
C LEU A 88 -15.84 9.03 -18.16
N ARG A 89 -15.36 9.85 -19.09
CA ARG A 89 -15.71 9.81 -20.51
C ARG A 89 -14.45 9.67 -21.37
N PRO A 90 -14.35 8.65 -22.21
CA PRO A 90 -13.29 8.56 -23.22
C PRO A 90 -13.60 9.48 -24.41
N GLY A 91 -12.57 9.99 -25.07
CA GLY A 91 -12.67 10.67 -26.35
C GLY A 91 -11.65 10.13 -27.33
N GLY A 92 -12.02 10.05 -28.60
CA GLY A 92 -11.20 9.49 -29.68
C GLY A 92 -11.24 7.96 -29.80
N GLY A 93 -11.74 7.26 -28.80
CA GLY A 93 -11.86 5.79 -28.78
C GLY A 93 -12.70 5.30 -27.61
N ALA A 94 -13.08 4.03 -27.63
CA ALA A 94 -13.83 3.39 -26.54
C ALA A 94 -12.90 2.85 -25.47
N ILE A 95 -13.42 2.68 -24.25
CA ILE A 95 -12.75 1.99 -23.15
C ILE A 95 -13.63 0.86 -22.62
N GLU A 96 -13.01 -0.16 -22.07
CA GLU A 96 -13.66 -1.26 -21.36
C GLU A 96 -12.90 -1.54 -20.04
N PRO A 97 -13.52 -2.16 -19.03
CA PRO A 97 -12.83 -2.52 -17.80
C PRO A 97 -11.59 -3.38 -18.09
N ALA A 98 -10.52 -3.13 -17.35
CA ALA A 98 -9.32 -3.96 -17.44
C ALA A 98 -9.63 -5.41 -17.00
N PRO A 99 -8.91 -6.42 -17.53
CA PRO A 99 -9.04 -7.79 -17.09
C PRO A 99 -8.75 -7.93 -15.58
N LEU A 100 -9.42 -8.89 -14.94
CA LEU A 100 -9.14 -9.24 -13.56
C LEU A 100 -7.70 -9.75 -13.44
N ARG A 101 -7.06 -9.38 -12.34
CA ARG A 101 -5.70 -9.78 -11.99
C ARG A 101 -5.70 -10.37 -10.58
N PRO A 102 -4.66 -11.13 -10.19
CA PRO A 102 -4.55 -11.63 -8.83
C PRO A 102 -4.73 -10.51 -7.80
N ARG A 103 -5.63 -10.70 -6.85
CA ARG A 103 -5.96 -9.70 -5.84
C ARG A 103 -4.99 -9.77 -4.68
N TRP A 104 -4.38 -8.64 -4.39
CA TRP A 104 -3.45 -8.46 -3.30
C TRP A 104 -4.02 -7.51 -2.24
N LEU A 105 -4.22 -8.01 -1.01
CA LEU A 105 -4.58 -7.20 0.14
C LEU A 105 -3.27 -6.72 0.82
N CYS A 106 -3.04 -5.41 0.84
CA CYS A 106 -1.86 -4.79 1.42
C CYS A 106 -2.23 -4.04 2.70
N TYR A 107 -2.11 -4.69 3.86
CA TYR A 107 -2.30 -4.07 5.16
C TYR A 107 -1.02 -3.41 5.65
N GLY A 108 -1.13 -2.17 6.14
CA GLY A 108 0.00 -1.45 6.71
C GLY A 108 -0.38 -0.10 7.31
N ASP A 109 0.64 0.68 7.62
CA ASP A 109 0.51 2.01 8.19
C ASP A 109 0.57 3.13 7.12
N SER A 110 0.99 4.33 7.51
CA SER A 110 1.15 5.46 6.60
C SER A 110 2.13 5.21 5.46
N ILE A 111 3.10 4.30 5.64
CA ILE A 111 4.09 3.97 4.62
C ILE A 111 3.44 3.12 3.52
N ALA A 112 2.56 2.19 3.87
CA ALA A 112 1.76 1.45 2.90
C ALA A 112 0.69 2.34 2.24
N GLU A 113 0.05 3.24 3.01
CA GLU A 113 -0.88 4.23 2.46
C GLU A 113 -0.19 5.14 1.43
N GLY A 114 1.12 5.41 1.59
CA GLY A 114 1.96 6.15 0.64
C GLY A 114 2.31 7.57 1.07
N TRP A 115 2.42 7.85 2.37
CA TRP A 115 2.92 9.14 2.87
C TRP A 115 4.30 9.43 2.29
N CYS A 116 4.53 10.69 1.93
CA CYS A 116 5.74 11.21 1.28
C CYS A 116 6.06 10.58 -0.10
N ALA A 117 5.20 9.75 -0.67
CA ALA A 117 5.29 9.40 -2.08
C ALA A 117 5.07 10.63 -2.97
N ALA A 118 5.71 10.66 -4.14
CA ALA A 118 5.59 11.81 -5.06
C ALA A 118 4.16 12.03 -5.57
N GLU A 119 3.39 10.96 -5.66
CA GLU A 119 1.99 10.95 -6.10
C GLU A 119 1.32 9.64 -5.62
N PRO A 120 -0.02 9.51 -5.65
CA PRO A 120 -0.69 8.27 -5.25
C PRO A 120 -0.14 7.02 -5.94
N ALA A 121 0.11 7.11 -7.24
CA ALA A 121 0.71 6.04 -8.04
C ALA A 121 2.15 5.68 -7.62
N GLY A 122 2.83 6.57 -6.91
CA GLY A 122 4.21 6.42 -6.43
C GLY A 122 4.32 5.73 -5.07
N ALA A 123 3.21 5.40 -4.40
CA ALA A 123 3.25 4.57 -3.20
C ALA A 123 3.77 3.16 -3.56
N TRP A 124 4.62 2.57 -2.71
CA TRP A 124 5.26 1.30 -3.00
C TRP A 124 4.29 0.16 -3.37
N PRO A 125 3.08 0.05 -2.75
CA PRO A 125 2.14 -1.00 -3.15
C PRO A 125 1.66 -0.82 -4.59
N HIS A 126 1.46 0.42 -5.04
CA HIS A 126 1.02 0.68 -6.41
C HIS A 126 2.11 0.46 -7.45
N ILE A 127 3.38 0.74 -7.09
CA ILE A 127 4.52 0.42 -7.96
C ILE A 127 4.62 -1.10 -8.13
N VAL A 128 4.59 -1.87 -7.03
CA VAL A 128 4.61 -3.34 -7.08
C VAL A 128 3.43 -3.88 -7.87
N ALA A 129 2.22 -3.36 -7.65
CA ALA A 129 1.02 -3.82 -8.33
C ALA A 129 1.11 -3.65 -9.86
N ARG A 130 1.62 -2.51 -10.34
CA ARG A 130 1.84 -2.31 -11.79
C ARG A 130 2.91 -3.25 -12.33
N GLN A 131 4.05 -3.39 -11.64
CA GLN A 131 5.19 -4.19 -12.09
C GLN A 131 4.91 -5.70 -12.07
N GLN A 132 4.05 -6.16 -11.17
CA GLN A 132 3.71 -7.57 -11.01
C GLN A 132 2.31 -7.92 -11.53
N SER A 133 1.63 -6.98 -12.16
CA SER A 133 0.26 -7.16 -12.69
C SER A 133 -0.73 -7.63 -11.62
N LEU A 134 -0.75 -6.98 -10.45
CA LEU A 134 -1.63 -7.27 -9.33
C LEU A 134 -2.78 -6.25 -9.24
N ASP A 135 -3.93 -6.71 -8.72
CA ASP A 135 -5.02 -5.84 -8.27
C ASP A 135 -4.85 -5.56 -6.76
N VAL A 136 -4.10 -4.50 -6.42
CA VAL A 136 -3.86 -4.17 -5.01
C VAL A 136 -5.06 -3.46 -4.38
N VAL A 137 -5.50 -3.96 -3.25
CA VAL A 137 -6.38 -3.26 -2.28
C VAL A 137 -5.47 -2.69 -1.19
N ASN A 138 -5.26 -1.38 -1.23
CA ASN A 138 -4.40 -0.72 -0.26
C ASN A 138 -5.16 -0.47 1.04
N LEU A 139 -4.84 -1.25 2.07
CA LEU A 139 -5.33 -1.16 3.43
C LEU A 139 -4.30 -0.50 4.36
N GLY A 140 -3.66 0.55 3.86
CA GLY A 140 -2.77 1.42 4.64
C GLY A 140 -3.59 2.36 5.53
N TYR A 141 -3.32 2.34 6.83
CA TYR A 141 -4.01 3.16 7.84
C TYR A 141 -3.03 4.06 8.57
N ALA A 142 -2.82 5.28 8.04
CA ALA A 142 -1.88 6.24 8.60
C ALA A 142 -2.16 6.56 10.08
N GLY A 143 -1.12 6.42 10.91
CA GLY A 143 -1.19 6.69 12.35
C GLY A 143 -2.05 5.71 13.14
N ALA A 144 -2.64 4.69 12.51
CA ALA A 144 -3.60 3.77 13.11
C ALA A 144 -3.16 2.30 13.11
N ALA A 145 -2.61 1.76 12.02
CA ALA A 145 -2.26 0.34 11.93
C ALA A 145 -1.35 -0.13 13.08
N ARG A 146 -1.90 -0.99 13.95
CA ARG A 146 -1.24 -1.58 15.12
C ARG A 146 -1.52 -3.07 15.28
N GLY A 147 -2.06 -3.72 14.23
CA GLY A 147 -2.51 -5.11 14.31
C GLY A 147 -3.90 -5.24 14.95
N GLU A 148 -4.81 -4.32 14.66
CA GLU A 148 -6.17 -4.34 15.18
C GLU A 148 -6.94 -5.58 14.72
N ILE A 149 -7.57 -6.29 15.66
CA ILE A 149 -8.36 -7.49 15.38
C ILE A 149 -9.44 -7.25 14.32
N ALA A 150 -10.08 -6.09 14.34
CA ALA A 150 -11.08 -5.73 13.32
C ALA A 150 -10.49 -5.68 11.91
N SER A 151 -9.23 -5.21 11.75
CA SER A 151 -8.54 -5.22 10.45
C SER A 151 -8.18 -6.65 10.02
N ALA A 152 -7.76 -7.51 10.96
CA ALA A 152 -7.51 -8.92 10.66
C ALA A 152 -8.79 -9.64 10.18
N GLN A 153 -9.92 -9.40 10.85
CA GLN A 153 -11.22 -9.95 10.49
C GLN A 153 -11.71 -9.44 9.13
N GLU A 154 -11.48 -8.17 8.81
CA GLU A 154 -11.79 -7.63 7.48
C GLU A 154 -10.96 -8.29 6.41
N ILE A 155 -9.63 -8.38 6.60
CA ILE A 155 -8.73 -9.06 5.66
C ILE A 155 -9.18 -10.52 5.48
N ALA A 156 -9.46 -11.24 6.56
CA ALA A 156 -9.91 -12.62 6.51
C ALA A 156 -11.23 -12.83 5.74
N SER A 157 -12.06 -11.79 5.63
CA SER A 157 -13.36 -11.83 4.94
C SER A 157 -13.31 -11.47 3.45
N LEU A 158 -12.25 -10.78 3.00
CA LEU A 158 -12.12 -10.31 1.62
C LEU A 158 -11.46 -11.39 0.74
N PRO A 159 -11.87 -11.54 -0.53
CA PRO A 159 -11.16 -12.45 -1.44
C PRO A 159 -9.74 -11.95 -1.71
N ALA A 160 -8.76 -12.84 -1.67
CA ALA A 160 -7.36 -12.55 -1.92
C ALA A 160 -6.61 -13.72 -2.56
N ASP A 161 -5.65 -13.38 -3.43
CA ASP A 161 -4.65 -14.30 -3.95
C ASP A 161 -3.29 -14.12 -3.25
N LEU A 162 -3.11 -12.96 -2.59
CA LEU A 162 -1.93 -12.58 -1.83
C LEU A 162 -2.33 -11.64 -0.69
N VAL A 163 -1.71 -11.79 0.47
CA VAL A 163 -1.82 -10.82 1.58
C VAL A 163 -0.42 -10.32 1.93
N SER A 164 -0.25 -9.04 2.20
CA SER A 164 0.93 -8.54 2.88
C SER A 164 0.56 -7.75 4.14
N ILE A 165 1.42 -7.88 5.16
CA ILE A 165 1.25 -7.28 6.48
C ILE A 165 2.52 -6.50 6.81
N SER A 166 2.40 -5.17 6.99
CA SER A 166 3.51 -4.29 7.28
C SER A 166 3.09 -3.23 8.29
N HIS A 167 3.36 -3.46 9.58
CA HIS A 167 3.04 -2.51 10.63
C HIS A 167 4.00 -2.63 11.81
N GLY A 168 3.97 -1.63 12.71
CA GLY A 168 4.79 -1.63 13.93
C GLY A 168 5.23 -0.23 14.34
N THR A 169 5.51 0.65 13.39
CA THR A 169 5.89 2.05 13.64
C THR A 169 4.88 2.77 14.55
N ASN A 170 3.58 2.55 14.36
CA ASN A 170 2.53 3.15 15.18
C ASN A 170 2.46 2.53 16.59
N CYS A 171 3.01 1.35 16.80
CA CYS A 171 3.07 0.68 18.10
C CYS A 171 4.17 1.26 19.00
N TRP A 172 5.09 2.03 18.45
CA TRP A 172 6.09 2.77 19.23
C TRP A 172 5.57 4.14 19.70
N THR A 173 4.67 4.79 18.95
CA THR A 173 4.24 6.19 19.15
C THR A 173 3.13 6.36 20.22
N ARG A 174 2.04 7.07 19.85
CA ARG A 174 0.96 7.55 20.76
C ARG A 174 0.23 6.45 21.52
N THR A 175 0.18 5.24 21.00
CA THR A 175 -0.37 4.07 21.68
C THR A 175 0.74 3.03 21.78
N PRO A 176 1.69 3.22 22.72
CA PRO A 176 2.86 2.37 22.79
C PRO A 176 2.52 0.93 23.16
N HIS A 177 3.28 0.00 22.59
CA HIS A 177 3.25 -1.42 22.94
C HIS A 177 4.58 -1.80 23.59
N SER A 178 4.54 -2.70 24.55
CA SER A 178 5.72 -3.47 24.92
C SER A 178 5.99 -4.52 23.84
N ALA A 179 7.20 -5.06 23.77
CA ALA A 179 7.51 -6.14 22.82
C ALA A 179 6.59 -7.36 22.99
N SER A 180 6.24 -7.71 24.25
CA SER A 180 5.33 -8.83 24.53
C SER A 180 3.90 -8.57 24.10
N LEU A 181 3.37 -7.36 24.32
CA LEU A 181 2.04 -6.98 23.85
C LEU A 181 1.97 -6.98 22.32
N PHE A 182 3.00 -6.46 21.68
CA PHE A 182 3.11 -6.43 20.22
C PHE A 182 3.15 -7.84 19.62
N ALA A 183 3.99 -8.73 20.19
CA ALA A 183 4.08 -10.12 19.77
C ALA A 183 2.75 -10.87 19.89
N ALA A 184 2.05 -10.72 21.02
CA ALA A 184 0.75 -11.35 21.22
C ALA A 184 -0.31 -10.84 20.23
N GLY A 185 -0.33 -9.53 19.97
CA GLY A 185 -1.23 -8.92 19.00
C GLY A 185 -0.97 -9.39 17.57
N LEU A 186 0.30 -9.44 17.16
CA LEU A 186 0.70 -9.93 15.85
C LEU A 186 0.33 -11.41 15.64
N ARG A 187 0.57 -12.26 16.65
CA ARG A 187 0.20 -13.68 16.57
C ARG A 187 -1.30 -13.84 16.36
N ALA A 188 -2.12 -13.18 17.17
CA ALA A 188 -3.57 -13.21 17.02
C ALA A 188 -4.04 -12.66 15.66
N PHE A 189 -3.39 -11.63 15.15
CA PHE A 189 -3.66 -11.06 13.82
C PHE A 189 -3.38 -12.09 12.72
N LEU A 190 -2.21 -12.74 12.75
CA LEU A 190 -1.82 -13.76 11.77
C LEU A 190 -2.76 -14.97 11.81
N GLU A 191 -3.13 -15.44 13.01
CA GLU A 191 -4.07 -16.55 13.19
C GLU A 191 -5.43 -16.25 12.54
N ILE A 192 -6.01 -15.07 12.81
CA ILE A 192 -7.30 -14.66 12.21
C ILE A 192 -7.20 -14.56 10.68
N VAL A 193 -6.12 -13.95 10.16
CA VAL A 193 -5.92 -13.84 8.72
C VAL A 193 -5.77 -15.24 8.10
N ARG A 194 -5.04 -16.15 8.76
CA ARG A 194 -4.83 -17.51 8.27
C ARG A 194 -6.11 -18.34 8.31
N GLU A 195 -6.98 -18.15 9.31
CA GLU A 195 -8.31 -18.79 9.33
C GLU A 195 -9.15 -18.43 8.10
N GLY A 196 -9.13 -17.17 7.67
CA GLY A 196 -9.84 -16.73 6.47
C GLY A 196 -9.15 -17.13 5.16
N HIS A 197 -7.84 -17.32 5.20
CA HIS A 197 -6.96 -17.58 4.06
C HIS A 197 -6.03 -18.77 4.30
N PRO A 198 -6.54 -20.01 4.40
CA PRO A 198 -5.74 -21.18 4.76
C PRO A 198 -4.55 -21.43 3.83
N GLU A 199 -4.70 -21.13 2.53
CA GLU A 199 -3.74 -21.45 1.49
C GLU A 199 -3.12 -20.22 0.80
N VAL A 200 -3.61 -19.01 1.11
CA VAL A 200 -3.12 -17.77 0.47
C VAL A 200 -1.73 -17.42 1.04
N PRO A 201 -0.74 -17.11 0.20
CA PRO A 201 0.55 -16.65 0.69
C PRO A 201 0.42 -15.32 1.45
N ILE A 202 1.11 -15.24 2.58
CA ILE A 202 1.20 -14.03 3.42
C ILE A 202 2.65 -13.56 3.44
N VAL A 203 2.89 -12.31 3.01
CA VAL A 203 4.20 -11.65 3.10
C VAL A 203 4.19 -10.71 4.29
N ALA A 204 4.88 -11.09 5.34
CA ALA A 204 5.02 -10.31 6.57
C ALA A 204 6.33 -9.49 6.52
N VAL A 205 6.20 -8.17 6.48
CA VAL A 205 7.32 -7.22 6.43
C VAL A 205 7.48 -6.59 7.80
N SER A 206 8.61 -6.84 8.46
CA SER A 206 8.87 -6.25 9.79
C SER A 206 9.05 -4.73 9.70
N PRO A 207 8.92 -3.98 10.82
CA PRO A 207 9.02 -2.52 10.80
C PRO A 207 10.31 -2.03 10.12
N ILE A 208 10.17 -1.10 9.17
CA ILE A 208 11.32 -0.48 8.50
C ILE A 208 12.05 0.49 9.44
N LEU A 209 13.21 0.96 9.02
CA LEU A 209 14.02 1.90 9.79
C LEU A 209 13.22 3.16 10.17
N ARG A 210 13.39 3.58 11.43
CA ARG A 210 12.94 4.87 11.94
C ARG A 210 13.96 5.36 12.97
N SER A 211 14.84 6.26 12.54
CA SER A 211 16.05 6.60 13.27
C SER A 211 15.83 7.18 14.68
N ASP A 212 14.74 7.92 14.91
CA ASP A 212 14.40 8.49 16.23
C ASP A 212 13.86 7.46 17.23
N ALA A 213 13.41 6.31 16.74
CA ALA A 213 12.76 5.26 17.52
C ALA A 213 13.59 3.98 17.65
N GLU A 214 14.64 3.84 16.85
CA GLU A 214 15.38 2.58 16.69
C GLU A 214 15.90 2.04 18.03
N ASP A 215 16.56 2.93 18.79
CA ASP A 215 17.16 2.61 20.10
C ASP A 215 16.50 3.40 21.25
N SER A 216 15.45 4.20 20.95
CA SER A 216 14.76 5.03 21.95
C SER A 216 13.56 4.27 22.51
N PRO A 217 13.48 4.06 23.85
CA PRO A 217 12.35 3.37 24.43
C PRO A 217 11.07 4.23 24.41
N ASN A 218 9.93 3.61 24.10
CA ASN A 218 8.62 4.21 24.27
C ASN A 218 8.17 4.19 25.75
N LEU A 219 6.95 4.65 26.04
CA LEU A 219 6.41 4.69 27.39
C LEU A 219 6.27 3.32 28.08
N LEU A 220 6.32 2.21 27.34
CA LEU A 220 6.30 0.83 27.86
C LEU A 220 7.67 0.16 27.78
N GLY A 221 8.74 0.93 27.53
CA GLY A 221 10.13 0.51 27.60
C GLY A 221 10.66 -0.22 26.37
N ALA A 222 9.88 -0.31 25.27
CA ALA A 222 10.33 -0.94 24.02
C ALA A 222 10.81 0.10 23.01
N CYS A 223 11.94 -0.12 22.37
CA CYS A 223 12.35 0.62 21.18
C CYS A 223 11.76 -0.02 19.90
N LEU A 224 11.92 0.62 18.75
CA LEU A 224 11.41 0.06 17.49
C LEU A 224 12.19 -1.21 17.10
N GLY A 225 13.48 -1.28 17.42
CA GLY A 225 14.28 -2.49 17.27
C GLY A 225 13.67 -3.68 18.02
N ASP A 226 13.27 -3.49 19.30
CA ASP A 226 12.61 -4.55 20.08
C ASP A 226 11.29 -5.02 19.48
N LEU A 227 10.50 -4.08 18.91
CA LEU A 227 9.25 -4.43 18.21
C LEU A 227 9.53 -5.19 16.92
N ARG A 228 10.58 -4.82 16.19
CA ARG A 228 11.01 -5.53 14.98
C ARG A 228 11.43 -6.96 15.29
N ASP A 229 12.28 -7.14 16.28
CA ASP A 229 12.71 -8.46 16.73
C ASP A 229 11.54 -9.32 17.20
N ALA A 230 10.55 -8.70 17.87
CA ALA A 230 9.33 -9.40 18.27
C ALA A 230 8.48 -9.82 17.06
N PHE A 231 8.38 -8.96 16.03
CA PHE A 231 7.68 -9.28 14.78
C PHE A 231 8.33 -10.48 14.06
N GLU A 232 9.64 -10.40 13.84
CA GLU A 232 10.39 -11.42 13.12
C GLU A 232 10.32 -12.77 13.85
N ARG A 233 10.51 -12.76 15.18
CA ARG A 233 10.38 -13.97 16.01
C ARG A 233 9.00 -14.60 15.92
N VAL A 234 7.89 -13.83 15.98
CA VAL A 234 6.54 -14.38 15.86
C VAL A 234 6.33 -15.03 14.50
N VAL A 235 6.78 -14.39 13.42
CA VAL A 235 6.67 -14.97 12.07
C VAL A 235 7.47 -16.26 11.96
N GLU A 236 8.71 -16.28 12.45
CA GLU A 236 9.54 -17.49 12.46
C GLU A 236 8.93 -18.63 13.30
N GLU A 237 8.28 -18.32 14.42
CA GLU A 237 7.56 -19.30 15.24
C GLU A 237 6.40 -19.90 14.45
N CYS A 238 5.56 -19.08 13.80
CA CYS A 238 4.47 -19.57 12.95
C CYS A 238 4.98 -20.47 11.81
N GLN A 239 6.10 -20.10 11.18
CA GLN A 239 6.73 -20.94 10.16
C GLN A 239 7.21 -22.29 10.73
N LYS A 240 7.83 -22.31 11.91
CA LYS A 240 8.26 -23.54 12.60
C LYS A 240 7.08 -24.41 13.06
N GLU A 241 5.94 -23.80 13.35
CA GLU A 241 4.67 -24.46 13.68
C GLU A 241 3.95 -25.02 12.44
N GLY A 242 4.47 -24.78 11.23
CA GLY A 242 4.02 -25.40 9.99
C GLY A 242 3.36 -24.45 8.97
N ASP A 243 3.34 -23.14 9.20
CA ASP A 243 2.86 -22.20 8.19
C ASP A 243 3.91 -22.00 7.08
N THR A 244 3.90 -22.87 6.09
CA THR A 244 4.82 -22.85 4.95
C THR A 244 4.49 -21.76 3.93
N ARG A 245 3.33 -21.10 4.06
CA ARG A 245 2.89 -20.02 3.18
C ARG A 245 3.03 -18.63 3.80
N LEU A 246 3.73 -18.52 4.90
CA LEU A 246 4.09 -17.26 5.56
C LEU A 246 5.54 -16.90 5.22
N TRP A 247 5.75 -15.72 4.66
CA TRP A 247 7.05 -15.22 4.21
C TRP A 247 7.50 -14.07 5.10
N LEU A 248 8.67 -14.15 5.69
CA LEU A 248 9.27 -13.06 6.45
C LEU A 248 10.16 -12.21 5.55
N VAL A 249 9.98 -10.91 5.59
CA VAL A 249 10.90 -9.91 5.01
C VAL A 249 11.39 -8.98 6.11
N PRO A 250 12.67 -9.06 6.52
CA PRO A 250 13.26 -8.11 7.44
C PRO A 250 13.20 -6.69 6.89
N GLY A 251 12.59 -5.76 7.66
CA GLY A 251 12.27 -4.42 7.17
C GLY A 251 13.40 -3.39 7.32
N ARG A 252 14.32 -3.58 8.28
CA ARG A 252 15.28 -2.57 8.71
C ARG A 252 16.08 -1.93 7.58
N ASP A 253 16.55 -2.72 6.64
CA ASP A 253 17.50 -2.29 5.60
C ASP A 253 16.86 -2.16 4.20
N LEU A 254 15.51 -2.15 4.12
CA LEU A 254 14.79 -2.03 2.85
C LEU A 254 14.88 -0.63 2.24
N VAL A 255 15.15 0.39 3.07
CA VAL A 255 15.23 1.80 2.66
C VAL A 255 16.47 2.42 3.28
N GLU A 256 17.24 3.15 2.47
CA GLU A 256 18.43 3.90 2.93
C GLU A 256 18.03 5.00 3.93
N ALA A 257 18.86 5.20 4.96
CA ALA A 257 18.56 6.11 6.07
C ALA A 257 18.34 7.58 5.67
N ASP A 258 18.91 8.02 4.54
CA ASP A 258 18.77 9.38 4.01
C ASP A 258 17.48 9.60 3.20
N ARG A 259 16.63 8.56 3.08
CA ARG A 259 15.36 8.59 2.33
C ARG A 259 14.13 8.96 3.19
N PHE A 260 14.29 9.42 4.41
CA PHE A 260 13.21 9.76 5.34
C PHE A 260 13.18 11.26 5.65
N PRO A 261 12.58 12.11 4.79
CA PRO A 261 12.63 13.58 4.93
C PRO A 261 12.01 14.11 6.22
N ASP A 262 11.04 13.40 6.80
CA ASP A 262 10.42 13.73 8.09
C ASP A 262 10.87 12.78 9.22
N GLY A 263 11.86 11.93 8.97
CA GLY A 263 12.39 10.93 9.91
C GLY A 263 11.55 9.66 10.04
N ILE A 264 10.39 9.56 9.37
CA ILE A 264 9.45 8.46 9.51
C ILE A 264 9.05 7.85 8.16
N HIS A 265 8.73 8.71 7.19
CA HIS A 265 8.13 8.29 5.93
C HIS A 265 9.17 8.34 4.81
N PRO A 266 9.29 7.26 4.04
CA PRO A 266 10.17 7.24 2.88
C PRO A 266 9.76 8.28 1.84
N ASP A 267 10.73 8.96 1.23
CA ASP A 267 10.51 9.83 0.08
C ASP A 267 10.15 9.01 -1.18
N ALA A 268 9.95 9.69 -2.32
CA ALA A 268 9.63 9.03 -3.58
C ALA A 268 10.65 7.94 -3.97
N ARG A 269 11.95 8.15 -3.67
CA ARG A 269 12.99 7.15 -3.95
C ARG A 269 12.94 6.00 -2.96
N GLY A 270 12.65 6.28 -1.68
CA GLY A 270 12.46 5.25 -0.67
C GLY A 270 11.27 4.33 -0.99
N HIS A 271 10.15 4.87 -1.52
CA HIS A 271 9.06 4.04 -2.03
C HIS A 271 9.47 3.16 -3.20
N VAL A 272 10.33 3.65 -4.11
CA VAL A 272 10.89 2.82 -5.19
C VAL A 272 11.83 1.74 -4.63
N GLN A 273 12.61 2.04 -3.58
CA GLN A 273 13.47 1.02 -2.93
C GLN A 273 12.61 -0.08 -2.30
N LEU A 274 11.55 0.26 -1.57
CA LEU A 274 10.58 -0.71 -1.04
C LEU A 274 9.98 -1.59 -2.14
N ALA A 275 9.52 -0.97 -3.23
CA ALA A 275 8.94 -1.70 -4.34
C ALA A 275 9.93 -2.67 -5.01
N ARG A 276 11.19 -2.25 -5.18
CA ARG A 276 12.25 -3.10 -5.74
C ARG A 276 12.60 -4.28 -4.85
N ALA A 277 12.58 -4.09 -3.54
CA ALA A 277 12.87 -5.15 -2.58
C ALA A 277 11.69 -6.13 -2.44
N LEU A 278 10.46 -5.60 -2.35
CA LEU A 278 9.27 -6.37 -2.05
C LEU A 278 8.64 -7.03 -3.29
N GLY A 279 8.70 -6.39 -4.46
CA GLY A 279 8.08 -6.91 -5.69
C GLY A 279 8.51 -8.35 -6.05
N PRO A 280 9.81 -8.69 -6.07
CA PRO A 280 10.26 -10.06 -6.29
C PRO A 280 9.73 -11.07 -5.28
N VAL A 281 9.66 -10.69 -3.99
CA VAL A 281 9.13 -11.55 -2.92
C VAL A 281 7.64 -11.82 -3.14
N HIS A 282 6.84 -10.79 -3.46
CA HIS A 282 5.42 -10.95 -3.77
C HIS A 282 5.19 -11.86 -4.98
N LYS A 283 6.00 -11.70 -6.03
CA LYS A 283 5.95 -12.57 -7.20
C LYS A 283 6.27 -14.02 -6.86
N GLN A 284 7.34 -14.23 -6.10
CA GLN A 284 7.77 -15.56 -5.67
C GLN A 284 6.69 -16.23 -4.80
N ALA A 285 6.15 -15.51 -3.81
CA ALA A 285 5.10 -15.99 -2.95
C ALA A 285 3.85 -16.45 -3.73
N LEU A 286 3.46 -15.69 -4.76
CA LEU A 286 2.36 -16.08 -5.66
C LEU A 286 2.67 -17.33 -6.48
N THR A 287 3.89 -17.46 -7.00
CA THR A 287 4.26 -18.60 -7.86
C THR A 287 4.46 -19.89 -7.07
N GLU A 288 5.09 -19.83 -5.91
CA GLU A 288 5.31 -20.99 -5.03
C GLU A 288 4.06 -21.32 -4.19
N GLY A 289 3.20 -20.32 -3.98
CA GLY A 289 1.91 -20.46 -3.32
C GLY A 289 0.81 -21.06 -4.20
N SER A 290 1.04 -21.21 -5.51
CA SER A 290 0.05 -21.78 -6.42
C SER A 290 0.10 -23.31 -6.36
N PRO A 291 -1.05 -24.01 -6.09
CA PRO A 291 -1.08 -25.47 -6.08
C PRO A 291 -0.86 -26.13 -7.45
N ASN A 292 -0.63 -25.32 -8.51
CA ASN A 292 -0.40 -25.75 -9.89
C ASN A 292 0.95 -25.26 -10.47
N GLY A 293 1.96 -25.01 -9.62
CA GLY A 293 3.33 -24.69 -10.06
C GLY A 293 4.12 -25.95 -10.43
#